data_5ff946266f7deca319cbf71cf215b9c5
#
_entry.id   5ff946266f7deca319cbf71cf215b9c5
#
_cell.length_a   1.000
_cell.length_b   1.000
_cell.length_c   1.000
_cell.angle_alpha   90.00
_cell.angle_beta   90.00
_cell.angle_gamma   90.00
#
_symmetry.space_group_name_H-M   'P 1'
#
loop_
_entity.id
_entity.type
_entity.pdbx_description
1 polymer ?
#
loop_
_entity_poly.entity_id
_entity_poly.type
_entity_poly.pdbx_seq_one_letter_code
_entity_poly.pdbx_strand_id
1 'polypeptide(L)'
;MRKAALVLATTAAFMAVTTGTAAASHSWNDYHWARTANPLGLTIVDTTTPVWTSYVNTAVADWEKSKVLALTKTTGTTRRDCDPLLGQVKVCANWWGFNNWLGLATIWIDPNHHIVQGKAEFNDTWFSTATYNTSAWRHLVVCQEIAHDFGLDHQDETFNNPNLGTCMDYTNDPDGGPGGASETDPSNEHPNRHDYEQLVTIYTHLDSYSTALAVAAANPGLASNKRATPVATVRNDHIAYSVVTDRFADGSAKVTRIDWALR
;
A
#
# COMPACT_ATOMS: atom_id res chain seq x y z
N MET A 1 79.19 26.31 1.96
CA MET A 1 78.34 25.12 1.82
C MET A 1 76.96 25.49 2.39
N ARG A 2 75.97 25.77 1.53
CA ARG A 2 74.60 26.15 1.98
C ARG A 2 73.74 24.87 1.89
N LYS A 3 73.17 24.43 3.01
CA LYS A 3 72.27 23.30 3.09
C LYS A 3 70.83 23.80 2.74
N ALA A 4 70.27 23.32 1.65
CA ALA A 4 68.87 23.55 1.32
C ALA A 4 68.01 22.52 2.08
N ALA A 5 67.05 23.00 2.85
CA ALA A 5 66.05 22.19 3.53
C ALA A 5 64.83 22.05 2.61
N LEU A 6 64.48 20.79 2.25
CA LEU A 6 63.32 20.46 1.46
C LEU A 6 62.11 20.28 2.41
N VAL A 7 61.12 21.15 2.29
CA VAL A 7 59.85 21.03 3.05
C VAL A 7 58.88 20.24 2.21
N LEU A 8 58.55 19.00 2.63
CA LEU A 8 57.49 18.20 2.05
C LEU A 8 56.15 18.67 2.63
N ALA A 9 55.32 19.28 1.82
CA ALA A 9 53.93 19.58 2.18
C ALA A 9 53.04 18.34 1.83
N THR A 10 52.54 17.66 2.86
CA THR A 10 51.58 16.60 2.73
C THR A 10 50.17 17.20 2.71
N THR A 11 49.53 17.23 1.52
CA THR A 11 48.12 17.57 1.37
C THR A 11 47.27 16.36 1.77
N ALA A 12 46.62 16.40 2.92
CA ALA A 12 45.61 15.43 3.30
C ALA A 12 44.29 15.75 2.54
N ALA A 13 43.93 14.90 1.59
CA ALA A 13 42.63 14.95 0.93
C ALA A 13 41.55 14.40 1.88
N PHE A 14 40.70 15.28 2.43
CA PHE A 14 39.52 14.88 3.15
C PHE A 14 38.46 14.37 2.10
N MET A 15 38.27 13.08 2.01
CA MET A 15 37.09 12.51 1.34
C MET A 15 35.88 12.72 2.28
N ALA A 16 34.99 13.66 1.94
CA ALA A 16 33.70 13.75 2.56
C ALA A 16 32.86 12.53 2.13
N VAL A 17 32.75 11.54 3.02
CA VAL A 17 31.77 10.46 2.85
C VAL A 17 30.40 11.06 3.12
N THR A 18 29.65 11.38 2.06
CA THR A 18 28.24 11.68 2.19
C THR A 18 27.52 10.36 2.57
N THR A 19 27.21 10.19 3.84
CA THR A 19 26.27 9.17 4.29
C THR A 19 24.90 9.56 3.76
N GLY A 20 24.54 9.09 2.57
CA GLY A 20 23.15 9.09 2.16
C GLY A 20 22.37 8.27 3.18
N THR A 21 21.41 8.87 3.86
CA THR A 21 20.42 8.12 4.63
C THR A 21 19.72 7.21 3.64
N ALA A 22 19.93 5.88 3.76
CA ALA A 22 19.09 4.92 3.06
C ALA A 22 17.68 5.16 3.59
N ALA A 23 16.81 5.74 2.78
CA ALA A 23 15.38 5.74 3.09
C ALA A 23 14.96 4.27 3.18
N ALA A 24 14.32 3.88 4.28
CA ALA A 24 13.79 2.53 4.41
C ALA A 24 12.79 2.31 3.26
N SER A 25 13.02 1.27 2.45
CA SER A 25 12.09 0.91 1.38
C SER A 25 10.88 0.24 2.03
N HIS A 26 9.68 0.69 1.69
CA HIS A 26 8.42 0.06 2.09
C HIS A 26 7.60 -0.38 0.87
N SER A 27 8.24 -0.97 -0.13
CA SER A 27 7.53 -1.70 -1.19
C SER A 27 7.08 -3.07 -0.69
N TRP A 28 5.88 -3.47 -1.05
CA TRP A 28 5.36 -4.81 -0.76
C TRP A 28 6.05 -5.84 -1.67
N ASN A 29 7.23 -6.30 -1.27
CA ASN A 29 8.17 -7.02 -2.12
C ASN A 29 8.46 -6.26 -3.43
N ASP A 30 8.38 -6.94 -4.57
CA ASP A 30 8.51 -6.40 -5.93
C ASP A 30 7.15 -6.29 -6.64
N TYR A 31 6.02 -6.37 -5.90
CA TYR A 31 4.69 -6.35 -6.48
C TYR A 31 4.34 -4.96 -7.01
N HIS A 32 3.92 -4.89 -8.26
CA HIS A 32 3.46 -3.67 -8.93
C HIS A 32 2.56 -4.00 -10.11
N TRP A 33 1.80 -3.04 -10.58
CA TRP A 33 1.05 -3.16 -11.83
C TRP A 33 2.01 -3.01 -13.02
N ALA A 34 2.02 -4.00 -13.93
CA ALA A 34 2.75 -3.83 -15.17
C ALA A 34 2.17 -2.67 -15.98
N ARG A 35 3.04 -1.81 -16.54
CA ARG A 35 2.65 -0.61 -17.28
C ARG A 35 3.56 -0.33 -18.47
N THR A 36 2.99 0.11 -19.58
CA THR A 36 3.70 0.49 -20.80
C THR A 36 3.87 1.99 -20.95
N ALA A 37 3.30 2.78 -20.04
CA ALA A 37 3.35 4.25 -20.04
C ALA A 37 3.40 4.80 -18.60
N ASN A 38 3.83 6.06 -18.47
CA ASN A 38 3.77 6.83 -17.23
C ASN A 38 2.86 8.05 -17.43
N PRO A 39 1.92 8.34 -16.54
CA PRO A 39 1.56 7.56 -15.33
C PRO A 39 0.82 6.25 -15.65
N LEU A 40 0.75 5.34 -14.68
CA LEU A 40 -0.12 4.16 -14.70
C LEU A 40 -1.57 4.62 -14.61
N GLY A 41 -2.36 4.36 -15.65
CA GLY A 41 -3.81 4.54 -15.59
C GLY A 41 -4.47 3.36 -14.87
N LEU A 42 -5.13 3.59 -13.74
CA LEU A 42 -5.76 2.54 -12.94
C LEU A 42 -7.15 2.96 -12.48
N THR A 43 -8.12 2.03 -12.58
CA THR A 43 -9.50 2.26 -12.14
C THR A 43 -9.72 1.74 -10.73
N ILE A 44 -10.24 2.60 -9.86
CA ILE A 44 -10.73 2.27 -8.53
C ILE A 44 -12.26 2.15 -8.60
N VAL A 45 -12.78 0.95 -8.39
CA VAL A 45 -14.22 0.67 -8.42
C VAL A 45 -14.78 0.70 -7.00
N ASP A 46 -15.39 1.81 -6.64
CA ASP A 46 -16.01 2.02 -5.34
C ASP A 46 -17.37 1.31 -5.30
N THR A 47 -17.47 0.27 -4.47
CA THR A 47 -18.70 -0.48 -4.20
C THR A 47 -19.10 -0.40 -2.73
N THR A 48 -18.55 0.57 -2.00
CA THR A 48 -18.86 0.82 -0.59
C THR A 48 -20.26 1.42 -0.40
N THR A 49 -20.69 1.50 0.84
CA THR A 49 -21.90 2.24 1.21
C THR A 49 -21.62 3.75 1.26
N PRO A 50 -22.65 4.61 1.19
CA PRO A 50 -22.48 6.07 1.20
C PRO A 50 -21.65 6.63 2.35
N VAL A 51 -21.56 5.91 3.49
CA VAL A 51 -20.78 6.33 4.65
C VAL A 51 -19.27 6.35 4.35
N TRP A 52 -18.81 5.56 3.39
CA TRP A 52 -17.41 5.46 2.99
C TRP A 52 -17.01 6.33 1.80
N THR A 53 -18.01 6.81 1.03
CA THR A 53 -17.76 7.49 -0.25
C THR A 53 -16.82 8.68 -0.12
N SER A 54 -16.93 9.50 0.94
CA SER A 54 -16.03 10.64 1.16
C SER A 54 -14.60 10.20 1.44
N TYR A 55 -14.41 9.16 2.21
CA TYR A 55 -13.07 8.61 2.54
C TYR A 55 -12.39 8.02 1.32
N VAL A 56 -13.12 7.24 0.51
CA VAL A 56 -12.61 6.72 -0.77
C VAL A 56 -12.26 7.86 -1.75
N ASN A 57 -13.09 8.90 -1.83
CA ASN A 57 -12.79 10.08 -2.65
C ASN A 57 -11.50 10.77 -2.20
N THR A 58 -11.33 10.96 -0.89
CA THR A 58 -10.12 11.56 -0.32
C THR A 58 -8.89 10.72 -0.63
N ALA A 59 -8.92 9.41 -0.37
CA ALA A 59 -7.79 8.51 -0.63
C ALA A 59 -7.41 8.50 -2.11
N VAL A 60 -8.39 8.42 -3.03
CA VAL A 60 -8.10 8.49 -4.47
C VAL A 60 -7.46 9.83 -4.85
N ALA A 61 -7.98 10.96 -4.35
CA ALA A 61 -7.41 12.28 -4.62
C ALA A 61 -6.00 12.45 -4.03
N ASP A 62 -5.73 11.85 -2.88
CA ASP A 62 -4.41 11.86 -2.27
C ASP A 62 -3.41 11.05 -3.07
N TRP A 63 -3.72 9.81 -3.42
CA TRP A 63 -2.82 8.95 -4.18
C TRP A 63 -2.61 9.43 -5.62
N GLU A 64 -3.57 10.14 -6.21
CA GLU A 64 -3.45 10.77 -7.53
C GLU A 64 -2.42 11.93 -7.56
N LYS A 65 -2.00 12.45 -6.40
CA LYS A 65 -0.87 13.40 -6.32
C LYS A 65 0.47 12.77 -6.71
N SER A 66 0.57 11.45 -6.74
CA SER A 66 1.74 10.72 -7.22
C SER A 66 1.96 10.96 -8.71
N LYS A 67 3.23 11.17 -9.10
CA LYS A 67 3.62 11.37 -10.50
C LYS A 67 3.54 10.11 -11.37
N VAL A 68 3.30 8.96 -10.74
CA VAL A 68 3.31 7.64 -11.41
C VAL A 68 1.92 7.02 -11.51
N LEU A 69 0.90 7.59 -10.85
CA LEU A 69 -0.48 7.13 -10.88
C LEU A 69 -1.39 8.13 -11.58
N ALA A 70 -2.34 7.64 -12.36
CA ALA A 70 -3.48 8.38 -12.90
C ALA A 70 -4.74 7.56 -12.56
N LEU A 71 -5.42 7.93 -11.48
CA LEU A 71 -6.51 7.16 -10.92
C LEU A 71 -7.86 7.66 -11.47
N THR A 72 -8.72 6.71 -11.84
CA THR A 72 -10.10 6.99 -12.21
C THR A 72 -11.03 6.27 -11.26
N LYS A 73 -11.81 7.01 -10.45
CA LYS A 73 -12.82 6.40 -9.60
C LYS A 73 -14.13 6.21 -10.35
N THR A 74 -14.69 5.01 -10.26
CA THR A 74 -16.03 4.68 -10.76
C THR A 74 -16.88 4.10 -9.61
N THR A 75 -18.19 4.23 -9.71
CA THR A 75 -19.12 3.64 -8.75
C THR A 75 -19.62 2.31 -9.28
N GLY A 76 -19.44 1.25 -8.54
CA GLY A 76 -19.98 -0.08 -8.83
C GLY A 76 -21.20 -0.40 -7.97
N THR A 77 -21.77 -1.58 -8.22
CA THR A 77 -22.88 -2.09 -7.39
C THR A 77 -22.33 -2.66 -6.09
N THR A 78 -22.82 -2.19 -4.96
CA THR A 78 -22.51 -2.75 -3.64
C THR A 78 -22.96 -4.21 -3.56
N ARG A 79 -22.04 -5.10 -3.26
CA ARG A 79 -22.28 -6.54 -3.11
C ARG A 79 -21.56 -7.07 -1.88
N ARG A 80 -22.13 -8.10 -1.27
CA ARG A 80 -21.56 -8.73 -0.08
C ARG A 80 -20.27 -9.52 -0.37
N ASP A 81 -20.10 -10.01 -1.57
CA ASP A 81 -19.02 -10.93 -1.93
C ASP A 81 -17.69 -10.27 -2.30
N CYS A 82 -17.64 -8.96 -2.46
CA CYS A 82 -16.44 -8.20 -2.85
C CYS A 82 -15.52 -8.95 -3.85
N ASP A 83 -16.10 -9.54 -4.87
CA ASP A 83 -15.35 -10.26 -5.91
C ASP A 83 -14.42 -9.30 -6.65
N PRO A 84 -13.12 -9.61 -6.80
CA PRO A 84 -12.15 -8.74 -7.47
C PRO A 84 -12.47 -8.58 -8.97
N LEU A 85 -11.96 -7.51 -9.55
CA LEU A 85 -12.13 -7.19 -10.97
C LEU A 85 -10.76 -7.16 -11.65
N LEU A 86 -10.62 -7.94 -12.74
CA LEU A 86 -9.38 -7.99 -13.50
C LEU A 86 -9.00 -6.59 -14.03
N GLY A 87 -7.74 -6.20 -13.87
CA GLY A 87 -7.21 -4.93 -14.32
C GLY A 87 -7.66 -3.71 -13.50
N GLN A 88 -8.23 -3.90 -12.32
CA GLN A 88 -8.80 -2.84 -11.50
C GLN A 88 -8.56 -3.11 -10.00
N VAL A 89 -8.69 -2.05 -9.20
CA VAL A 89 -8.81 -2.16 -7.75
C VAL A 89 -10.28 -2.01 -7.36
N LYS A 90 -10.82 -2.98 -6.63
CA LYS A 90 -12.19 -2.91 -6.10
C LYS A 90 -12.18 -2.56 -4.63
N VAL A 91 -12.99 -1.59 -4.24
CA VAL A 91 -13.13 -1.13 -2.85
C VAL A 91 -14.51 -1.50 -2.34
N CYS A 92 -14.58 -2.19 -1.20
CA CYS A 92 -15.82 -2.67 -0.60
C CYS A 92 -15.86 -2.39 0.90
N ALA A 93 -17.07 -2.21 1.43
CA ALA A 93 -17.33 -2.21 2.86
C ALA A 93 -18.56 -3.06 3.18
N ASN A 94 -18.51 -3.82 4.27
CA ASN A 94 -19.64 -4.64 4.68
C ASN A 94 -19.53 -5.07 6.16
N TRP A 95 -20.61 -5.62 6.68
CA TRP A 95 -20.70 -6.22 8.01
C TRP A 95 -20.20 -7.67 7.97
N TRP A 96 -18.88 -7.88 8.14
CA TRP A 96 -18.28 -9.22 8.15
C TRP A 96 -18.20 -9.86 9.54
N GLY A 97 -18.68 -9.19 10.57
CA GLY A 97 -18.66 -9.68 11.94
C GLY A 97 -17.36 -9.34 12.69
N PHE A 98 -17.31 -9.69 13.97
CA PHE A 98 -16.14 -9.49 14.84
C PHE A 98 -15.08 -10.56 14.59
N ASN A 99 -14.45 -10.51 13.44
CA ASN A 99 -13.41 -11.45 12.98
C ASN A 99 -11.99 -10.91 13.13
N ASN A 100 -11.81 -9.89 13.96
CA ASN A 100 -10.57 -9.26 14.40
C ASN A 100 -9.82 -8.44 13.35
N TRP A 101 -10.33 -8.19 12.14
CA TRP A 101 -9.68 -7.32 11.18
C TRP A 101 -10.50 -6.02 10.92
N LEU A 102 -9.79 -4.90 10.71
CA LEU A 102 -10.34 -3.60 10.33
C LEU A 102 -10.42 -3.46 8.81
N GLY A 103 -9.27 -3.69 8.16
CA GLY A 103 -9.08 -3.63 6.73
C GLY A 103 -8.38 -4.87 6.19
N LEU A 104 -8.59 -5.12 4.91
CA LEU A 104 -7.89 -6.15 4.13
C LEU A 104 -7.52 -5.59 2.77
N ALA A 105 -6.25 -5.71 2.39
CA ALA A 105 -5.82 -5.59 1.02
C ALA A 105 -5.52 -6.96 0.44
N THR A 106 -6.01 -7.24 -0.76
CA THR A 106 -5.73 -8.49 -1.45
C THR A 106 -5.36 -8.22 -2.89
N ILE A 107 -4.15 -8.61 -3.28
CA ILE A 107 -3.68 -8.54 -4.65
C ILE A 107 -3.56 -9.95 -5.25
N TRP A 108 -3.80 -10.06 -6.54
CA TRP A 108 -3.46 -11.22 -7.34
C TRP A 108 -2.33 -10.84 -8.27
N ILE A 109 -1.30 -11.66 -8.28
CA ILE A 109 -0.09 -11.43 -9.08
C ILE A 109 0.09 -12.54 -10.12
N ASP A 110 0.60 -12.16 -11.27
CA ASP A 110 1.04 -13.09 -12.30
C ASP A 110 2.39 -13.75 -11.94
N PRO A 111 2.89 -14.72 -12.72
CA PRO A 111 4.18 -15.35 -12.45
C PRO A 111 5.40 -14.41 -12.50
N ASN A 112 5.25 -13.21 -13.05
CA ASN A 112 6.29 -12.17 -13.08
C ASN A 112 6.16 -11.16 -11.92
N HIS A 113 5.30 -11.45 -10.93
CA HIS A 113 5.00 -10.62 -9.77
C HIS A 113 4.24 -9.32 -10.09
N HIS A 114 3.65 -9.20 -11.30
CA HIS A 114 2.82 -8.06 -11.62
C HIS A 114 1.40 -8.24 -11.07
N ILE A 115 0.88 -7.19 -10.44
CA ILE A 115 -0.50 -7.15 -9.96
C ILE A 115 -1.45 -7.16 -11.16
N VAL A 116 -2.42 -8.06 -11.16
CA VAL A 116 -3.42 -8.19 -12.23
C VAL A 116 -4.82 -7.78 -11.79
N GLN A 117 -5.06 -7.76 -10.50
CA GLN A 117 -6.26 -7.24 -9.84
C GLN A 117 -5.99 -7.01 -8.36
N GLY A 118 -6.70 -6.06 -7.77
CA GLY A 118 -6.61 -5.75 -6.36
C GLY A 118 -7.98 -5.55 -5.73
N LYS A 119 -8.06 -5.64 -4.41
CA LYS A 119 -9.22 -5.21 -3.64
C LYS A 119 -8.86 -4.75 -2.24
N ALA A 120 -9.53 -3.69 -1.79
CA ALA A 120 -9.53 -3.20 -0.42
C ALA A 120 -10.91 -3.43 0.22
N GLU A 121 -10.94 -3.98 1.43
CA GLU A 121 -12.16 -4.32 2.17
C GLU A 121 -12.16 -3.66 3.55
N PHE A 122 -13.27 -3.02 3.95
CA PHE A 122 -13.43 -2.34 5.25
C PHE A 122 -14.54 -2.99 6.05
N ASN A 123 -14.25 -3.40 7.29
CA ASN A 123 -15.20 -4.15 8.11
C ASN A 123 -16.12 -3.24 8.93
N ASP A 124 -17.30 -2.92 8.40
CA ASP A 124 -18.33 -2.09 9.06
C ASP A 124 -18.65 -2.52 10.50
N THR A 125 -18.48 -3.80 10.84
CA THR A 125 -18.73 -4.30 12.19
C THR A 125 -17.81 -3.63 13.21
N TRP A 126 -16.52 -3.50 12.92
CA TRP A 126 -15.56 -2.83 13.78
C TRP A 126 -15.73 -1.31 13.75
N PHE A 127 -15.97 -0.75 12.56
CA PHE A 127 -16.20 0.69 12.39
C PHE A 127 -17.53 1.19 12.98
N SER A 128 -18.37 0.31 13.52
CA SER A 128 -19.54 0.67 14.32
C SER A 128 -19.24 0.79 15.82
N THR A 129 -18.06 0.35 16.27
CA THR A 129 -17.65 0.41 17.68
C THR A 129 -17.14 1.79 18.06
N ALA A 130 -17.19 2.14 19.35
CA ALA A 130 -16.76 3.45 19.83
C ALA A 130 -15.30 3.77 19.50
N THR A 131 -14.41 2.77 19.53
CA THR A 131 -12.99 2.91 19.23
C THR A 131 -12.74 3.31 17.79
N TYR A 132 -13.40 2.65 16.82
CA TYR A 132 -13.11 2.80 15.40
C TYR A 132 -14.11 3.67 14.64
N ASN A 133 -15.20 4.09 15.28
CA ASN A 133 -16.21 4.94 14.65
C ASN A 133 -15.79 6.42 14.63
N THR A 134 -14.59 6.70 14.14
CA THR A 134 -14.07 8.06 13.97
C THR A 134 -13.71 8.32 12.52
N SER A 135 -13.59 9.60 12.16
CA SER A 135 -13.13 10.02 10.83
C SER A 135 -11.69 9.58 10.58
N ALA A 136 -10.81 9.78 11.56
CA ALA A 136 -9.40 9.49 11.46
C ALA A 136 -9.13 7.99 11.19
N TRP A 137 -9.78 7.09 11.93
CA TRP A 137 -9.68 5.66 11.68
C TRP A 137 -10.15 5.25 10.27
N ARG A 138 -11.22 5.88 9.76
CA ARG A 138 -11.68 5.59 8.39
C ARG A 138 -10.72 6.13 7.34
N HIS A 139 -10.18 7.33 7.52
CA HIS A 139 -9.17 7.88 6.60
C HIS A 139 -7.92 7.01 6.57
N LEU A 140 -7.36 6.69 7.76
CA LEU A 140 -6.19 5.82 7.87
C LEU A 140 -6.40 4.52 7.08
N VAL A 141 -7.43 3.74 7.43
CA VAL A 141 -7.63 2.39 6.88
C VAL A 141 -7.96 2.45 5.38
N VAL A 142 -8.79 3.38 4.91
CA VAL A 142 -9.09 3.51 3.47
C VAL A 142 -7.84 3.89 2.68
N CYS A 143 -7.05 4.83 3.18
CA CYS A 143 -5.80 5.25 2.54
C CYS A 143 -4.81 4.09 2.44
N GLN A 144 -4.64 3.34 3.51
CA GLN A 144 -3.69 2.24 3.67
C GLN A 144 -4.02 1.04 2.78
N GLU A 145 -5.27 0.53 2.86
CA GLU A 145 -5.65 -0.66 2.09
C GLU A 145 -5.63 -0.41 0.57
N ILE A 146 -6.00 0.80 0.12
CA ILE A 146 -5.87 1.17 -1.29
C ILE A 146 -4.41 1.26 -1.71
N ALA A 147 -3.50 1.71 -0.84
CA ALA A 147 -2.08 1.82 -1.14
C ALA A 147 -1.39 0.46 -1.31
N HIS A 148 -1.79 -0.53 -0.52
CA HIS A 148 -1.30 -1.90 -0.67
C HIS A 148 -1.63 -2.45 -2.07
N ASP A 149 -2.78 -2.08 -2.64
CA ASP A 149 -3.14 -2.45 -4.01
C ASP A 149 -2.27 -1.78 -5.09
N PHE A 150 -1.42 -0.80 -4.72
CA PHE A 150 -0.39 -0.20 -5.59
C PHE A 150 1.01 -0.79 -5.41
N GLY A 151 1.18 -1.73 -4.47
CA GLY A 151 2.46 -2.36 -4.15
C GLY A 151 3.23 -1.68 -3.01
N LEU A 152 2.62 -0.77 -2.25
CA LEU A 152 3.20 -0.22 -1.03
C LEU A 152 3.04 -1.20 0.15
N ASP A 153 4.03 -1.25 1.01
CA ASP A 153 3.99 -1.86 2.34
C ASP A 153 3.98 -0.77 3.42
N HIS A 154 3.92 -1.13 4.69
CA HIS A 154 3.99 -0.16 5.77
C HIS A 154 5.36 0.51 5.85
N GLN A 155 5.37 1.81 6.15
CA GLN A 155 6.58 2.57 6.40
C GLN A 155 7.15 2.26 7.79
N ASP A 156 6.28 2.09 8.78
CA ASP A 156 6.59 1.62 10.14
C ASP A 156 5.52 0.64 10.62
N GLU A 157 5.93 -0.36 11.38
CA GLU A 157 5.06 -1.41 11.95
C GLU A 157 5.01 -1.36 13.49
N THR A 158 5.62 -0.35 14.08
CA THR A 158 5.67 -0.17 15.53
C THR A 158 4.45 0.61 15.99
N PHE A 159 3.51 -0.06 16.60
CA PHE A 159 2.17 0.44 16.87
C PHE A 159 2.06 1.59 17.88
N ASN A 160 3.02 1.74 18.80
CA ASN A 160 2.97 2.67 19.93
C ASN A 160 4.13 3.69 19.91
N ASN A 161 4.77 3.92 18.78
CA ASN A 161 5.78 4.97 18.62
C ASN A 161 5.13 6.26 18.08
N PRO A 162 5.86 7.37 18.02
CA PRO A 162 5.35 8.59 17.40
C PRO A 162 4.99 8.42 15.93
N ASN A 163 3.85 8.96 15.54
CA ASN A 163 3.36 8.92 14.16
C ASN A 163 4.34 9.52 13.15
N LEU A 164 4.45 8.90 11.98
CA LEU A 164 5.28 9.38 10.86
C LEU A 164 4.55 10.37 9.93
N GLY A 165 3.26 10.60 10.16
CA GLY A 165 2.43 11.48 9.32
C GLY A 165 2.08 10.86 7.97
N THR A 166 1.84 9.56 7.96
CA THR A 166 1.42 8.82 6.78
C THR A 166 0.44 7.71 7.13
N CYS A 167 -0.51 7.43 6.24
CA CYS A 167 -1.39 6.27 6.40
C CYS A 167 -0.66 4.92 6.21
N MET A 168 0.59 4.92 5.77
CA MET A 168 1.42 3.71 5.68
C MET A 168 2.20 3.44 6.98
N ASP A 169 1.84 4.08 8.06
CA ASP A 169 2.41 3.91 9.40
C ASP A 169 1.38 3.28 10.33
N TYR A 170 1.79 2.22 11.05
CA TYR A 170 0.94 1.60 12.06
C TYR A 170 0.81 2.52 13.29
N THR A 171 -0.42 2.75 13.74
CA THR A 171 -0.68 3.61 14.89
C THR A 171 -1.92 3.17 15.68
N ASN A 172 -1.95 3.48 16.96
CA ASN A 172 -3.16 3.44 17.78
C ASN A 172 -3.86 4.80 17.89
N ASP A 173 -3.29 5.84 17.25
CA ASP A 173 -3.71 7.24 17.33
C ASP A 173 -3.68 7.88 15.93
N PRO A 174 -4.66 7.55 15.05
CA PRO A 174 -4.63 7.98 13.65
C PRO A 174 -4.77 9.49 13.44
N ASP A 175 -5.39 10.23 14.35
CA ASP A 175 -5.52 11.69 14.30
C ASP A 175 -4.30 12.44 14.85
N GLY A 176 -3.43 11.74 15.59
CA GLY A 176 -2.24 12.34 16.19
C GLY A 176 -2.53 13.34 17.31
N GLY A 177 -1.50 14.02 17.77
CA GLY A 177 -1.63 15.04 18.82
C GLY A 177 -1.77 14.45 20.23
N PRO A 178 -2.45 15.18 21.15
CA PRO A 178 -2.56 14.77 22.54
C PRO A 178 -3.34 13.47 22.71
N GLY A 179 -2.71 12.48 23.32
CA GLY A 179 -3.33 11.16 23.55
C GLY A 179 -2.60 9.99 22.90
N GLY A 180 -1.75 10.26 21.90
CA GLY A 180 -0.86 9.31 21.27
C GLY A 180 0.50 9.16 21.97
N ALA A 181 1.50 8.74 21.22
CA ALA A 181 2.87 8.57 21.71
C ALA A 181 3.58 9.92 22.00
N SER A 182 3.12 11.02 21.38
CA SER A 182 3.63 12.38 21.55
C SER A 182 2.50 13.41 21.45
N GLU A 183 2.60 14.49 22.23
CA GLU A 183 1.66 15.63 22.20
C GLU A 183 1.63 16.40 20.85
N THR A 184 2.60 16.14 19.98
CA THR A 184 2.80 16.84 18.69
C THR A 184 2.85 15.88 17.52
N ASP A 185 2.36 14.66 17.69
CA ASP A 185 2.34 13.65 16.62
C ASP A 185 1.51 14.17 15.43
N PRO A 186 2.03 14.01 14.20
CA PRO A 186 1.23 14.30 13.02
C PRO A 186 0.07 13.29 12.86
N SER A 187 -0.95 13.68 12.13
CA SER A 187 -2.01 12.75 11.73
C SER A 187 -1.50 11.74 10.71
N ASN A 188 -1.94 10.49 10.84
CA ASN A 188 -1.69 9.40 9.89
C ASN A 188 -2.85 9.17 8.90
N GLU A 189 -3.70 10.16 8.68
CA GLU A 189 -4.88 10.04 7.82
C GLU A 189 -4.58 10.10 6.31
N HIS A 190 -3.40 10.56 5.91
CA HIS A 190 -3.04 10.85 4.53
C HIS A 190 -1.64 10.30 4.17
N PRO A 191 -1.32 10.07 2.88
CA PRO A 191 0.05 9.77 2.47
C PRO A 191 0.97 10.97 2.71
N ASN A 192 2.24 10.68 2.96
CA ASN A 192 3.27 11.70 3.04
C ASN A 192 4.19 11.72 1.80
N ARG A 193 5.21 12.57 1.83
CA ARG A 193 6.19 12.68 0.74
C ARG A 193 6.93 11.38 0.49
N HIS A 194 7.28 10.63 1.54
CA HIS A 194 8.04 9.40 1.43
C HIS A 194 7.26 8.31 0.67
N ASP A 195 5.94 8.22 0.87
CA ASP A 195 5.08 7.28 0.15
C ASP A 195 5.08 7.56 -1.36
N TYR A 196 5.00 8.83 -1.76
CA TYR A 196 5.08 9.21 -3.17
C TYR A 196 6.45 8.91 -3.79
N GLU A 197 7.55 9.11 -3.04
CA GLU A 197 8.90 8.75 -3.44
C GLU A 197 9.06 7.23 -3.55
N GLN A 198 8.44 6.47 -2.65
CA GLN A 198 8.41 5.00 -2.73
C GLN A 198 7.63 4.50 -3.95
N LEU A 199 6.48 5.09 -4.28
CA LEU A 199 5.77 4.79 -5.53
C LEU A 199 6.64 5.07 -6.77
N VAL A 200 7.38 6.18 -6.79
CA VAL A 200 8.32 6.46 -7.88
C VAL A 200 9.40 5.38 -7.97
N THR A 201 9.86 4.86 -6.85
CA THR A 201 10.84 3.76 -6.80
C THR A 201 10.25 2.46 -7.33
N ILE A 202 9.06 2.08 -6.88
CA ILE A 202 8.33 0.87 -7.35
C ILE A 202 8.12 0.94 -8.88
N TYR A 203 7.73 2.09 -9.38
CA TYR A 203 7.40 2.32 -10.79
C TYR A 203 8.53 3.01 -11.57
N THR A 204 9.81 2.66 -11.34
CA THR A 204 10.95 3.28 -12.06
C THR A 204 11.07 2.83 -13.50
N HIS A 205 10.55 1.67 -13.86
CA HIS A 205 10.64 1.07 -15.20
C HIS A 205 9.29 1.00 -15.91
N LEU A 206 9.34 0.72 -17.19
CA LEU A 206 8.18 0.34 -17.98
C LEU A 206 8.29 -1.14 -18.32
N ASP A 207 7.15 -1.81 -18.41
CA ASP A 207 7.04 -3.21 -18.76
C ASP A 207 6.74 -3.38 -20.24
N SER A 208 6.88 -4.61 -20.75
CA SER A 208 6.53 -4.94 -22.14
C SER A 208 5.02 -5.04 -22.39
N TYR A 209 4.22 -5.10 -21.31
CA TYR A 209 2.75 -5.17 -21.33
C TYR A 209 2.17 -4.37 -20.16
N SER A 210 0.85 -4.26 -20.11
CA SER A 210 0.14 -3.65 -18.99
C SER A 210 -0.88 -4.62 -18.41
N THR A 211 -1.05 -4.59 -17.09
CA THR A 211 -2.06 -5.38 -16.36
C THR A 211 -3.31 -4.58 -16.00
N ALA A 212 -3.34 -3.26 -16.26
CA ALA A 212 -4.52 -2.43 -16.07
C ALA A 212 -5.62 -2.73 -17.11
N LEU A 213 -6.84 -2.27 -16.88
CA LEU A 213 -8.09 -2.67 -17.55
C LEU A 213 -8.03 -2.75 -19.08
N ALA A 214 -7.39 -1.78 -19.75
CA ALA A 214 -7.37 -1.73 -21.22
C ALA A 214 -6.66 -2.94 -21.86
N VAL A 215 -5.70 -3.55 -21.16
CA VAL A 215 -4.90 -4.69 -21.65
C VAL A 215 -5.37 -6.00 -21.03
N ALA A 216 -5.89 -5.97 -19.81
CA ALA A 216 -6.52 -7.14 -19.19
C ALA A 216 -7.70 -7.67 -20.03
N ALA A 217 -8.48 -6.78 -20.66
CA ALA A 217 -9.55 -7.15 -21.56
C ALA A 217 -9.06 -7.84 -22.86
N ALA A 218 -7.83 -7.54 -23.30
CA ALA A 218 -7.20 -8.13 -24.47
C ALA A 218 -6.46 -9.45 -24.17
N ASN A 219 -6.20 -9.77 -22.89
CA ASN A 219 -5.47 -10.94 -22.44
C ASN A 219 -6.28 -11.77 -21.43
N PRO A 220 -7.27 -12.55 -21.88
CA PRO A 220 -8.10 -13.36 -20.98
C PRO A 220 -7.30 -14.45 -20.23
N GLY A 221 -6.05 -14.74 -20.63
CA GLY A 221 -5.13 -15.61 -19.89
C GLY A 221 -4.62 -15.03 -18.56
N LEU A 222 -4.77 -13.72 -18.33
CA LEU A 222 -4.55 -13.07 -17.02
C LEU A 222 -5.74 -13.25 -16.07
N ALA A 223 -6.74 -14.06 -16.46
CA ALA A 223 -7.93 -14.31 -15.65
C ALA A 223 -7.57 -14.78 -14.24
N SER A 224 -8.23 -14.18 -13.28
CA SER A 224 -7.95 -14.40 -11.87
C SER A 224 -8.11 -15.86 -11.44
N ASN A 225 -7.15 -16.36 -10.67
CA ASN A 225 -7.23 -17.65 -9.98
C ASN A 225 -8.15 -17.64 -8.75
N LYS A 226 -9.14 -16.77 -8.69
CA LYS A 226 -10.01 -16.61 -7.52
C LYS A 226 -10.77 -17.89 -7.10
N ARG A 227 -10.84 -18.88 -7.98
CA ARG A 227 -11.48 -20.20 -7.74
C ARG A 227 -10.49 -21.36 -7.78
N ALA A 228 -9.23 -21.13 -8.10
CA ALA A 228 -8.23 -22.20 -8.12
C ALA A 228 -7.89 -22.62 -6.68
N THR A 229 -7.62 -23.91 -6.49
CA THR A 229 -7.10 -24.42 -5.22
C THR A 229 -5.63 -24.12 -5.17
N PRO A 230 -5.11 -23.45 -4.10
CA PRO A 230 -3.69 -23.21 -3.97
C PRO A 230 -2.92 -24.53 -3.82
N VAL A 231 -1.75 -24.60 -4.43
CA VAL A 231 -0.81 -25.72 -4.25
C VAL A 231 0.06 -25.53 -3.01
N ALA A 232 0.16 -24.29 -2.51
CA ALA A 232 0.81 -23.94 -1.25
C ALA A 232 0.20 -22.68 -0.66
N THR A 233 0.07 -22.63 0.66
CA THR A 233 -0.31 -21.44 1.41
C THR A 233 0.75 -21.17 2.46
N VAL A 234 1.27 -19.95 2.49
CA VAL A 234 2.20 -19.45 3.52
C VAL A 234 1.51 -18.34 4.27
N ARG A 235 1.60 -18.36 5.60
CA ARG A 235 1.09 -17.31 6.47
C ARG A 235 2.23 -16.79 7.35
N ASN A 236 2.42 -15.49 7.33
CA ASN A 236 3.34 -14.76 8.20
C ASN A 236 2.49 -13.87 9.12
N ASP A 237 2.55 -14.17 10.42
CA ASP A 237 1.81 -13.43 11.44
C ASP A 237 2.73 -12.44 12.16
N HIS A 238 2.26 -11.21 12.29
CA HIS A 238 2.83 -10.11 13.07
C HIS A 238 1.85 -9.71 14.18
N ILE A 239 2.26 -8.81 15.08
CA ILE A 239 1.42 -8.40 16.21
C ILE A 239 0.14 -7.70 15.74
N ALA A 240 0.28 -6.80 14.77
CA ALA A 240 -0.79 -5.93 14.30
C ALA A 240 -1.38 -6.34 12.94
N TYR A 241 -0.72 -7.20 12.19
CA TYR A 241 -1.18 -7.65 10.88
C TYR A 241 -0.74 -9.09 10.57
N SER A 242 -1.24 -9.64 9.48
CA SER A 242 -0.78 -10.91 8.90
C SER A 242 -0.72 -10.81 7.38
N VAL A 243 0.23 -11.51 6.78
CA VAL A 243 0.30 -11.70 5.32
C VAL A 243 0.06 -13.16 4.99
N VAL A 244 -0.93 -13.43 4.14
CA VAL A 244 -1.26 -14.79 3.66
C VAL A 244 -1.00 -14.84 2.15
N THR A 245 -0.13 -15.76 1.73
CA THR A 245 0.18 -15.98 0.31
C THR A 245 -0.29 -17.35 -0.12
N ASP A 246 -1.25 -17.40 -1.01
CA ASP A 246 -1.71 -18.60 -1.71
C ASP A 246 -1.03 -18.66 -3.07
N ARG A 247 -0.25 -19.72 -3.34
CA ARG A 247 0.44 -19.95 -4.60
C ARG A 247 -0.32 -20.95 -5.45
N PHE A 248 -0.35 -20.72 -6.76
CA PHE A 248 -1.07 -21.56 -7.70
C PHE A 248 -0.13 -22.32 -8.64
N ALA A 249 -0.63 -23.38 -9.27
CA ALA A 249 0.17 -24.28 -10.12
C ALA A 249 0.74 -23.62 -11.39
N ASP A 250 0.13 -22.51 -11.84
CA ASP A 250 0.56 -21.71 -12.98
C ASP A 250 1.65 -20.67 -12.63
N GLY A 251 2.11 -20.64 -11.37
CA GLY A 251 3.10 -19.71 -10.87
C GLY A 251 2.52 -18.38 -10.36
N SER A 252 1.23 -18.14 -10.56
CA SER A 252 0.56 -16.97 -10.00
C SER A 252 0.34 -17.10 -8.49
N ALA A 253 0.01 -15.99 -7.82
CA ALA A 253 -0.35 -16.02 -6.39
C ALA A 253 -1.47 -15.03 -6.05
N LYS A 254 -2.13 -15.30 -4.92
CA LYS A 254 -2.98 -14.35 -4.23
C LYS A 254 -2.30 -13.98 -2.91
N VAL A 255 -2.08 -12.72 -2.67
CA VAL A 255 -1.46 -12.20 -1.45
C VAL A 255 -2.48 -11.33 -0.72
N THR A 256 -2.76 -11.65 0.53
CA THR A 256 -3.69 -10.91 1.38
C THR A 256 -2.95 -10.35 2.58
N ARG A 257 -3.05 -9.05 2.78
CA ARG A 257 -2.69 -8.38 4.02
C ARG A 257 -3.94 -8.21 4.87
N ILE A 258 -3.82 -8.43 6.16
CA ILE A 258 -4.92 -8.41 7.12
C ILE A 258 -4.50 -7.48 8.25
N ASP A 259 -5.12 -6.33 8.37
CA ASP A 259 -4.84 -5.38 9.45
C ASP A 259 -5.80 -5.63 10.63
N TRP A 260 -5.23 -6.03 11.76
CA TRP A 260 -6.00 -6.49 12.91
C TRP A 260 -6.62 -5.34 13.70
N ALA A 261 -7.88 -5.49 14.07
CA ALA A 261 -8.48 -4.68 15.12
C ALA A 261 -7.79 -4.99 16.45
N LEU A 262 -7.37 -3.95 17.17
CA LEU A 262 -6.84 -4.09 18.52
C LEU A 262 -7.90 -4.66 19.46
N ARG A 263 -7.46 -5.51 20.36
CA ARG A 263 -8.30 -6.07 21.43
C ARG A 263 -8.13 -5.30 22.72
#